data_2dbddf4f24ddc87a4ec0c9fc7a65d888
#
_entry.id   2dbddf4f24ddc87a4ec0c9fc7a65d888
#
_cell.length_a   1.000
_cell.length_b   1.000
_cell.length_c   1.000
_cell.angle_alpha   90.00
_cell.angle_beta   90.00
_cell.angle_gamma   90.00
#
_symmetry.space_group_name_H-M   'P 1'
#
loop_
_entity.id
_entity.type
_entity.pdbx_description
1 polymer ?
#
loop_
_entity_poly.entity_id
_entity_poly.type
_entity_poly.pdbx_seq_one_letter_code
_entity_poly.pdbx_strand_id
1 'polypeptide(L)'
;QKIYTFSFDFGNDTKIYFVHLLYLVMLYNAWRVKRLNYDLFYAMLGITFFIVILFVPFSPGWFIWIVPFLLTQVNSDRKHALMIIWSFSALFVINNILNIPFPIILNHNDMIISSPWNVSDNFSSIIYTLMIGLGIVLANRMWRETIIKNDYFRLSQKPFAIGIAGDSGSGKDTAAEILSGLFGDQSVSHLSGDSYHLWDRKKPMWKVMTHLNPMANDLDRFSQDLISLSDGKAIRVRDYDHSTGKMTKEKSLKSNDFIIASGLHAIYLPILREYYNLTIYLNMDEELRQFYKIQRDTKDRGHSSKDVEKSIENRKIDSERYIQSQSEFSDLIFSLKPVNDLNKKLNPKDLKLRLEITFKNGLYDYNLVKILIGVCGLDVDMETIKGGKDQKIKLLIDGDTDKEDIEIAVSMLCPEIMEFLDVNPKWDSGMNGVIQLVVMTHINQALKRRFLK
;
A
#
# COMPACT_ATOMS: atom_id res chain seq x y z
N GLN A 1 -35.04 -8.47 -26.21
CA GLN A 1 -34.68 -8.77 -27.61
C GLN A 1 -33.51 -7.92 -28.11
N LYS A 2 -33.47 -6.58 -27.91
CA LYS A 2 -32.39 -5.70 -28.41
C LYS A 2 -30.98 -6.06 -27.94
N ILE A 3 -30.81 -6.64 -26.75
CA ILE A 3 -29.52 -7.01 -26.19
C ILE A 3 -28.86 -8.20 -26.93
N TYR A 4 -29.66 -9.01 -27.62
CA TYR A 4 -29.21 -10.16 -28.40
C TYR A 4 -28.90 -9.85 -29.87
N THR A 5 -29.06 -8.58 -30.30
CA THR A 5 -28.89 -8.20 -31.69
C THR A 5 -27.43 -8.24 -32.13
N PHE A 6 -26.51 -7.86 -31.25
CA PHE A 6 -25.08 -7.88 -31.57
C PHE A 6 -24.48 -9.24 -31.15
N SER A 7 -24.37 -10.11 -32.14
CA SER A 7 -23.85 -11.47 -31.97
C SER A 7 -22.85 -11.84 -33.04
N PHE A 8 -21.89 -12.69 -32.69
CA PHE A 8 -20.98 -13.32 -33.61
C PHE A 8 -21.44 -14.76 -33.89
N ASP A 9 -21.70 -15.08 -35.16
CA ASP A 9 -22.16 -16.40 -35.58
C ASP A 9 -20.97 -17.27 -35.98
N PHE A 10 -20.82 -18.43 -35.34
CA PHE A 10 -19.76 -19.41 -35.60
C PHE A 10 -20.23 -20.55 -36.53
N GLY A 11 -21.47 -20.50 -37.03
CA GLY A 11 -22.08 -21.59 -37.71
C GLY A 11 -22.76 -22.61 -36.78
N ASN A 12 -23.54 -23.55 -37.34
CA ASN A 12 -24.28 -24.58 -36.58
C ASN A 12 -25.18 -24.01 -35.47
N ASP A 13 -25.83 -22.87 -35.70
CA ASP A 13 -26.69 -22.15 -34.76
C ASP A 13 -25.99 -21.68 -33.44
N THR A 14 -24.66 -21.73 -33.41
CA THR A 14 -23.90 -21.30 -32.24
C THR A 14 -23.56 -19.81 -32.36
N LYS A 15 -24.06 -19.00 -31.42
CA LYS A 15 -23.86 -17.53 -31.39
C LYS A 15 -23.24 -17.07 -30.10
N ILE A 16 -22.28 -16.16 -30.17
CA ILE A 16 -21.76 -15.42 -29.01
C ILE A 16 -22.38 -14.04 -28.99
N TYR A 17 -23.05 -13.73 -27.89
CA TYR A 17 -23.67 -12.42 -27.65
C TYR A 17 -22.69 -11.47 -26.97
N PHE A 18 -22.31 -10.41 -27.66
CA PHE A 18 -21.25 -9.48 -27.22
C PHE A 18 -21.58 -8.79 -25.91
N VAL A 19 -22.80 -8.29 -25.73
CA VAL A 19 -23.18 -7.58 -24.50
C VAL A 19 -23.04 -8.48 -23.27
N HIS A 20 -23.49 -9.74 -23.39
CA HIS A 20 -23.39 -10.71 -22.31
C HIS A 20 -21.94 -11.09 -22.01
N LEU A 21 -21.11 -11.30 -23.05
CA LEU A 21 -19.69 -11.59 -22.92
C LEU A 21 -18.96 -10.46 -22.18
N LEU A 22 -19.14 -9.23 -22.61
CA LEU A 22 -18.50 -8.06 -21.98
C LEU A 22 -18.99 -7.84 -20.55
N TYR A 23 -20.26 -8.10 -20.28
CA TYR A 23 -20.80 -8.05 -18.92
C TYR A 23 -20.17 -9.11 -18.02
N LEU A 24 -20.01 -10.34 -18.50
CA LEU A 24 -19.30 -11.39 -17.76
C LEU A 24 -17.82 -11.04 -17.49
N VAL A 25 -17.14 -10.43 -18.45
CA VAL A 25 -15.78 -9.91 -18.26
C VAL A 25 -15.76 -8.83 -17.19
N MET A 26 -16.73 -7.92 -17.16
CA MET A 26 -16.85 -6.91 -16.10
C MET A 26 -17.11 -7.53 -14.73
N LEU A 27 -17.99 -8.53 -14.63
CA LEU A 27 -18.24 -9.26 -13.38
C LEU A 27 -16.97 -10.00 -12.90
N TYR A 28 -16.22 -10.61 -13.82
CA TYR A 28 -14.95 -11.24 -13.49
C TYR A 28 -13.93 -10.22 -12.94
N ASN A 29 -13.81 -9.04 -13.58
CA ASN A 29 -12.94 -7.99 -13.09
C ASN A 29 -13.38 -7.47 -11.72
N ALA A 30 -14.69 -7.28 -11.49
CA ALA A 30 -15.23 -6.90 -10.20
C ALA A 30 -14.94 -7.95 -9.10
N TRP A 31 -15.08 -9.24 -9.44
CA TRP A 31 -14.75 -10.32 -8.51
C TRP A 31 -13.23 -10.40 -8.20
N ARG A 32 -12.39 -10.13 -9.21
CA ARG A 32 -10.93 -10.16 -9.06
C ARG A 32 -10.41 -9.04 -8.16
N VAL A 33 -11.09 -7.92 -8.10
CA VAL A 33 -10.75 -6.81 -7.21
C VAL A 33 -11.21 -7.15 -5.81
N LYS A 34 -10.27 -7.38 -4.89
CA LYS A 34 -10.57 -7.77 -3.50
C LYS A 34 -11.40 -6.72 -2.76
N ARG A 35 -11.22 -5.45 -3.11
CA ARG A 35 -11.92 -4.32 -2.50
C ARG A 35 -12.23 -3.25 -3.54
N LEU A 36 -13.48 -2.82 -3.56
CA LEU A 36 -13.99 -1.78 -4.42
C LEU A 36 -14.05 -0.49 -3.60
N ASN A 37 -13.21 0.48 -3.92
CA ASN A 37 -13.46 1.84 -3.46
C ASN A 37 -14.59 2.46 -4.28
N TYR A 38 -15.10 3.61 -3.81
CA TYR A 38 -16.22 4.30 -4.45
C TYR A 38 -15.92 4.64 -5.93
N ASP A 39 -14.71 5.13 -6.23
CA ASP A 39 -14.32 5.53 -7.59
C ASP A 39 -14.27 4.34 -8.55
N LEU A 40 -13.73 3.20 -8.11
CA LEU A 40 -13.66 1.99 -8.93
C LEU A 40 -15.05 1.38 -9.14
N PHE A 41 -15.88 1.35 -8.10
CA PHE A 41 -17.27 0.92 -8.22
C PHE A 41 -18.04 1.79 -9.22
N TYR A 42 -17.87 3.11 -9.11
CA TYR A 42 -18.52 4.09 -9.99
C TYR A 42 -18.06 3.93 -11.44
N ALA A 43 -16.75 3.74 -11.67
CA ALA A 43 -16.21 3.49 -13.00
C ALA A 43 -16.70 2.17 -13.61
N MET A 44 -16.73 1.08 -12.83
CA MET A 44 -17.26 -0.22 -13.29
C MET A 44 -18.72 -0.12 -13.68
N LEU A 45 -19.51 0.59 -12.88
CA LEU A 45 -20.92 0.84 -13.17
C LEU A 45 -21.06 1.66 -14.46
N GLY A 46 -20.28 2.74 -14.63
CA GLY A 46 -20.23 3.56 -15.84
C GLY A 46 -19.87 2.76 -17.09
N ILE A 47 -18.84 1.92 -17.02
CA ILE A 47 -18.43 1.07 -18.14
C ILE A 47 -19.53 0.06 -18.49
N THR A 48 -20.23 -0.47 -17.51
CA THR A 48 -21.37 -1.38 -17.76
C THR A 48 -22.49 -0.68 -18.55
N PHE A 49 -22.83 0.57 -18.20
CA PHE A 49 -23.78 1.36 -18.99
C PHE A 49 -23.25 1.72 -20.37
N PHE A 50 -21.94 1.99 -20.50
CA PHE A 50 -21.31 2.20 -21.82
C PHE A 50 -21.44 0.98 -22.73
N ILE A 51 -21.22 -0.24 -22.23
CA ILE A 51 -21.39 -1.48 -22.98
C ILE A 51 -22.82 -1.55 -23.56
N VAL A 52 -23.81 -1.23 -22.75
CA VAL A 52 -25.20 -1.26 -23.19
C VAL A 52 -25.46 -0.21 -24.29
N ILE A 53 -24.96 1.01 -24.13
CA ILE A 53 -25.18 2.10 -25.09
C ILE A 53 -24.45 1.89 -26.40
N LEU A 54 -23.26 1.31 -26.37
CA LEU A 54 -22.44 1.07 -27.56
C LEU A 54 -22.98 -0.08 -28.39
N PHE A 55 -23.48 -1.15 -27.75
CA PHE A 55 -23.80 -2.41 -28.45
C PHE A 55 -25.29 -2.75 -28.51
N VAL A 56 -26.17 -1.92 -27.91
CA VAL A 56 -27.61 -2.10 -28.03
C VAL A 56 -28.16 -1.07 -29.02
N PRO A 57 -28.73 -1.53 -30.14
CA PRO A 57 -29.19 -0.60 -31.19
C PRO A 57 -30.35 0.26 -30.70
N PHE A 58 -30.32 1.51 -31.14
CA PHE A 58 -31.34 2.54 -31.00
C PHE A 58 -32.02 2.65 -29.59
N SER A 59 -31.34 3.31 -28.70
CA SER A 59 -31.88 3.58 -27.34
C SER A 59 -31.49 4.99 -26.87
N PRO A 60 -32.02 6.06 -27.53
CA PRO A 60 -31.60 7.44 -27.28
C PRO A 60 -31.76 7.89 -25.84
N GLY A 61 -32.83 7.47 -25.16
CA GLY A 61 -33.09 7.82 -23.78
C GLY A 61 -32.11 7.22 -22.77
N TRP A 62 -31.39 6.13 -23.15
CA TRP A 62 -30.44 5.49 -22.25
C TRP A 62 -29.14 6.28 -22.12
N PHE A 63 -28.87 7.23 -23.01
CA PHE A 63 -27.70 8.10 -22.93
C PHE A 63 -27.63 8.84 -21.58
N ILE A 64 -28.79 9.18 -21.00
CA ILE A 64 -28.85 9.87 -19.71
C ILE A 64 -28.16 9.07 -18.59
N TRP A 65 -28.13 7.73 -18.71
CA TRP A 65 -27.50 6.89 -17.68
C TRP A 65 -25.98 6.99 -17.64
N ILE A 66 -25.32 7.39 -18.75
CA ILE A 66 -23.87 7.57 -18.76
C ILE A 66 -23.43 8.99 -18.43
N VAL A 67 -24.32 9.96 -18.48
CA VAL A 67 -23.99 11.38 -18.25
C VAL A 67 -23.29 11.62 -16.92
N PRO A 68 -23.74 11.08 -15.77
CA PRO A 68 -23.06 11.26 -14.49
C PRO A 68 -21.61 10.77 -14.54
N PHE A 69 -21.36 9.63 -15.20
CA PHE A 69 -20.03 9.02 -15.33
C PHE A 69 -19.11 9.80 -16.29
N LEU A 70 -19.67 10.43 -17.32
CA LEU A 70 -18.92 11.32 -18.19
C LEU A 70 -18.48 12.60 -17.46
N LEU A 71 -19.34 13.14 -16.60
CA LEU A 71 -19.03 14.35 -15.84
C LEU A 71 -17.87 14.15 -14.85
N THR A 72 -17.74 12.97 -14.26
CA THR A 72 -16.61 12.69 -13.35
C THR A 72 -15.27 12.70 -14.07
N GLN A 73 -15.24 12.36 -15.36
CA GLN A 73 -14.02 12.37 -16.18
C GLN A 73 -13.49 13.78 -16.48
N VAL A 74 -14.33 14.80 -16.39
CA VAL A 74 -13.95 16.20 -16.63
C VAL A 74 -12.97 16.71 -15.56
N ASN A 75 -13.03 16.15 -14.36
CA ASN A 75 -12.21 16.61 -13.22
C ASN A 75 -10.72 16.23 -13.33
N SER A 76 -10.37 15.21 -14.12
CA SER A 76 -9.00 14.68 -14.21
C SER A 76 -8.11 15.42 -15.22
N ASP A 77 -8.67 15.74 -16.41
CA ASP A 77 -7.98 16.49 -17.48
C ASP A 77 -9.03 17.25 -18.31
N ARG A 78 -9.27 18.49 -17.90
CA ARG A 78 -10.44 19.26 -18.35
C ARG A 78 -10.52 19.45 -19.86
N LYS A 79 -9.41 19.76 -20.54
CA LYS A 79 -9.46 20.14 -21.97
C LYS A 79 -9.64 18.91 -22.88
N HIS A 80 -8.81 17.89 -22.73
CA HIS A 80 -8.85 16.70 -23.58
C HIS A 80 -10.07 15.83 -23.28
N ALA A 81 -10.46 15.71 -21.99
CA ALA A 81 -11.65 14.97 -21.61
C ALA A 81 -12.90 15.58 -22.24
N LEU A 82 -13.09 16.90 -22.12
CA LEU A 82 -14.22 17.61 -22.70
C LEU A 82 -14.31 17.40 -24.21
N MET A 83 -13.18 17.50 -24.92
CA MET A 83 -13.16 17.30 -26.38
C MET A 83 -13.67 15.91 -26.78
N ILE A 84 -13.19 14.85 -26.12
CA ILE A 84 -13.59 13.47 -26.41
C ILE A 84 -15.07 13.25 -26.04
N ILE A 85 -15.53 13.76 -24.89
CA ILE A 85 -16.91 13.64 -24.43
C ILE A 85 -17.85 14.36 -25.40
N TRP A 86 -17.54 15.58 -25.83
CA TRP A 86 -18.34 16.33 -26.80
C TRP A 86 -18.38 15.62 -28.16
N SER A 87 -17.22 15.11 -28.65
CA SER A 87 -17.17 14.36 -29.91
C SER A 87 -18.02 13.09 -29.85
N PHE A 88 -17.90 12.33 -28.75
CA PHE A 88 -18.72 11.12 -28.54
C PHE A 88 -20.22 11.46 -28.48
N SER A 89 -20.60 12.48 -27.70
CA SER A 89 -21.99 12.90 -27.57
C SER A 89 -22.59 13.39 -28.90
N ALA A 90 -21.80 14.15 -29.67
CA ALA A 90 -22.24 14.61 -30.98
C ALA A 90 -22.44 13.43 -31.97
N LEU A 91 -21.48 12.47 -32.00
CA LEU A 91 -21.65 11.27 -32.84
C LEU A 91 -22.83 10.41 -32.40
N PHE A 92 -23.09 10.30 -31.10
CA PHE A 92 -24.25 9.59 -30.57
C PHE A 92 -25.56 10.25 -31.05
N VAL A 93 -25.66 11.58 -30.93
CA VAL A 93 -26.85 12.34 -31.39
C VAL A 93 -27.04 12.19 -32.91
N ILE A 94 -25.96 12.36 -33.70
CA ILE A 94 -26.00 12.21 -35.15
C ILE A 94 -26.45 10.79 -35.55
N ASN A 95 -25.84 9.76 -34.94
CA ASN A 95 -26.19 8.36 -35.19
C ASN A 95 -27.68 8.08 -34.89
N ASN A 96 -28.21 8.65 -33.80
CA ASN A 96 -29.62 8.47 -33.46
C ASN A 96 -30.54 9.23 -34.42
N ILE A 97 -30.19 10.45 -34.84
CA ILE A 97 -30.96 11.22 -35.82
C ILE A 97 -31.05 10.47 -37.15
N LEU A 98 -29.94 9.91 -37.63
CA LEU A 98 -29.86 9.15 -38.85
C LEU A 98 -30.70 7.86 -38.83
N ASN A 99 -30.86 7.26 -37.66
CA ASN A 99 -31.58 6.00 -37.49
C ASN A 99 -32.99 6.16 -36.89
N ILE A 100 -33.47 7.40 -36.70
CA ILE A 100 -34.87 7.61 -36.29
C ILE A 100 -35.79 7.19 -37.45
N PRO A 101 -36.64 6.17 -37.28
CA PRO A 101 -37.75 5.97 -38.18
C PRO A 101 -38.75 7.12 -37.93
N PHE A 102 -38.80 8.07 -38.81
CA PHE A 102 -39.89 9.09 -38.79
C PHE A 102 -41.15 8.50 -39.38
N PRO A 103 -42.16 8.15 -38.60
CA PRO A 103 -43.51 8.06 -39.09
C PRO A 103 -44.08 9.48 -39.06
N ILE A 104 -43.99 10.19 -40.19
CA ILE A 104 -44.84 11.36 -40.39
C ILE A 104 -46.24 10.82 -40.67
N ILE A 105 -47.08 10.81 -39.62
CA ILE A 105 -48.51 10.58 -39.80
C ILE A 105 -49.08 11.86 -40.44
N LEU A 106 -49.08 11.90 -41.76
CA LEU A 106 -49.90 12.85 -42.52
C LEU A 106 -51.03 12.09 -43.18
N ASN A 107 -52.20 12.17 -42.56
CA ASN A 107 -53.54 11.88 -43.13
C ASN A 107 -53.77 10.55 -43.86
N HIS A 108 -54.58 9.72 -43.25
CA HIS A 108 -55.56 8.78 -43.76
C HIS A 108 -55.22 7.76 -44.87
N ASN A 109 -54.04 7.72 -45.43
CA ASN A 109 -53.58 6.60 -46.29
C ASN A 109 -52.14 6.26 -45.93
N ASP A 110 -51.91 5.01 -45.63
CA ASP A 110 -50.63 4.40 -45.22
C ASP A 110 -49.48 4.75 -46.20
N MET A 111 -48.78 5.85 -45.97
CA MET A 111 -47.52 6.12 -46.59
C MET A 111 -46.41 6.05 -45.51
N ILE A 112 -45.72 4.94 -45.47
CA ILE A 112 -44.43 4.81 -44.79
C ILE A 112 -43.43 5.64 -45.61
N ILE A 113 -43.13 6.87 -45.17
CA ILE A 113 -42.03 7.64 -45.70
C ILE A 113 -40.74 7.13 -45.02
N SER A 114 -39.92 6.39 -45.78
CA SER A 114 -38.52 6.12 -45.42
C SER A 114 -37.83 7.43 -45.06
N SER A 115 -36.88 7.39 -44.12
CA SER A 115 -36.17 8.54 -43.53
C SER A 115 -35.92 9.65 -44.57
N PRO A 116 -36.11 10.95 -44.25
CA PRO A 116 -35.95 12.05 -45.18
C PRO A 116 -34.51 12.24 -45.67
N TRP A 117 -33.58 11.54 -45.06
CA TRP A 117 -32.16 11.54 -45.43
C TRP A 117 -31.84 10.23 -46.17
N ASN A 118 -31.68 10.29 -47.48
CA ASN A 118 -31.14 9.20 -48.31
C ASN A 118 -29.63 9.08 -48.03
N VAL A 119 -29.30 8.78 -46.76
CA VAL A 119 -27.90 8.59 -46.31
C VAL A 119 -27.47 7.20 -46.72
N SER A 120 -26.36 7.09 -47.43
CA SER A 120 -25.82 5.78 -47.80
C SER A 120 -25.54 4.95 -46.57
N ASP A 121 -25.84 3.65 -46.57
CA ASP A 121 -25.58 2.70 -45.50
C ASP A 121 -24.11 2.76 -45.02
N ASN A 122 -23.20 3.07 -45.91
CA ASN A 122 -21.79 3.25 -45.65
C ASN A 122 -21.51 4.43 -44.70
N PHE A 123 -22.21 5.57 -44.89
CA PHE A 123 -22.01 6.75 -44.03
C PHE A 123 -22.52 6.51 -42.61
N SER A 124 -23.69 5.92 -42.48
CA SER A 124 -24.24 5.52 -41.16
C SER A 124 -23.31 4.55 -40.47
N SER A 125 -22.75 3.57 -41.16
CA SER A 125 -21.80 2.60 -40.63
C SER A 125 -20.49 3.24 -40.17
N ILE A 126 -20.00 4.26 -40.89
CA ILE A 126 -18.80 5.03 -40.49
C ILE A 126 -19.07 5.81 -39.20
N ILE A 127 -20.18 6.52 -39.09
CA ILE A 127 -20.57 7.27 -37.89
C ILE A 127 -20.66 6.34 -36.68
N TYR A 128 -21.32 5.20 -36.85
CA TYR A 128 -21.45 4.19 -35.80
C TYR A 128 -20.08 3.62 -35.39
N THR A 129 -19.19 3.34 -36.33
CA THR A 129 -17.83 2.85 -36.04
C THR A 129 -17.01 3.86 -35.29
N LEU A 130 -17.05 5.15 -35.66
CA LEU A 130 -16.37 6.23 -34.96
C LEU A 130 -16.93 6.40 -33.52
N MET A 131 -18.24 6.32 -33.36
CA MET A 131 -18.91 6.38 -32.08
C MET A 131 -18.44 5.25 -31.17
N ILE A 132 -18.41 3.99 -31.65
CA ILE A 132 -17.88 2.85 -30.87
C ILE A 132 -16.42 3.07 -30.51
N GLY A 133 -15.59 3.49 -31.45
CA GLY A 133 -14.16 3.76 -31.23
C GLY A 133 -13.93 4.77 -30.11
N LEU A 134 -14.63 5.92 -30.15
CA LEU A 134 -14.54 6.92 -29.08
C LEU A 134 -15.13 6.41 -27.77
N GLY A 135 -16.20 5.63 -27.80
CA GLY A 135 -16.78 5.00 -26.60
C GLY A 135 -15.80 4.05 -25.93
N ILE A 136 -15.07 3.23 -26.70
CA ILE A 136 -14.02 2.35 -26.17
C ILE A 136 -12.88 3.17 -25.55
N VAL A 137 -12.46 4.27 -26.19
CA VAL A 137 -11.44 5.17 -25.65
C VAL A 137 -11.89 5.77 -24.33
N LEU A 138 -13.13 6.23 -24.22
CA LEU A 138 -13.70 6.77 -22.97
C LEU A 138 -13.77 5.70 -21.88
N ALA A 139 -14.25 4.50 -22.20
CA ALA A 139 -14.33 3.39 -21.25
C ALA A 139 -12.92 2.99 -20.73
N ASN A 140 -11.94 2.90 -21.65
CA ASN A 140 -10.54 2.61 -21.27
C ASN A 140 -9.94 3.73 -20.42
N ARG A 141 -10.24 4.99 -20.73
CA ARG A 141 -9.81 6.13 -19.93
C ARG A 141 -10.42 6.08 -18.54
N MET A 142 -11.73 5.85 -18.41
CA MET A 142 -12.39 5.68 -17.12
C MET A 142 -11.74 4.58 -16.29
N TRP A 143 -11.50 3.43 -16.87
CA TRP A 143 -10.84 2.30 -16.24
C TRP A 143 -9.44 2.66 -15.77
N ARG A 144 -8.62 3.20 -16.68
CA ARG A 144 -7.22 3.53 -16.40
C ARG A 144 -7.05 4.60 -15.33
N GLU A 145 -7.83 5.70 -15.40
CA GLU A 145 -7.76 6.78 -14.43
C GLU A 145 -8.20 6.33 -13.04
N THR A 146 -9.19 5.46 -12.98
CA THR A 146 -9.69 4.94 -11.71
C THR A 146 -8.73 3.94 -11.09
N ILE A 147 -8.11 3.06 -11.88
CA ILE A 147 -7.07 2.15 -11.39
C ILE A 147 -5.85 2.93 -10.91
N ILE A 148 -5.44 3.97 -11.64
CA ILE A 148 -4.31 4.82 -11.24
C ILE A 148 -4.57 5.51 -9.90
N LYS A 149 -5.80 5.93 -9.63
CA LYS A 149 -6.21 6.54 -8.37
C LYS A 149 -6.52 5.51 -7.26
N ASN A 150 -6.72 4.25 -7.63
CA ASN A 150 -7.05 3.20 -6.67
C ASN A 150 -5.78 2.51 -6.16
N ASP A 151 -5.23 3.06 -5.09
CA ASP A 151 -4.06 2.51 -4.41
C ASP A 151 -4.30 1.07 -3.93
N TYR A 152 -5.53 0.73 -3.62
CA TYR A 152 -5.99 -0.58 -3.20
C TYR A 152 -5.79 -1.67 -4.28
N PHE A 153 -6.23 -1.38 -5.49
CA PHE A 153 -6.05 -2.28 -6.62
C PHE A 153 -4.56 -2.53 -6.89
N ARG A 154 -3.72 -1.54 -6.62
CA ARG A 154 -2.27 -1.61 -6.79
C ARG A 154 -1.60 -2.44 -5.70
N LEU A 155 -2.01 -2.29 -4.44
CA LEU A 155 -1.52 -3.12 -3.34
C LEU A 155 -1.91 -4.58 -3.53
N SER A 156 -3.12 -4.87 -4.04
CA SER A 156 -3.54 -6.24 -4.33
C SER A 156 -2.72 -6.93 -5.44
N GLN A 157 -2.08 -6.15 -6.32
CA GLN A 157 -1.20 -6.68 -7.37
C GLN A 157 0.27 -6.77 -6.93
N LYS A 158 0.72 -5.84 -6.09
CA LYS A 158 2.09 -5.83 -5.58
C LYS A 158 2.09 -5.33 -4.13
N PRO A 159 2.32 -6.21 -3.16
CA PRO A 159 2.37 -5.87 -1.75
C PRO A 159 3.30 -4.69 -1.44
N PHE A 160 2.98 -3.94 -0.39
CA PHE A 160 3.85 -2.91 0.14
C PHE A 160 4.80 -3.53 1.17
N ALA A 161 6.08 -3.61 0.85
CA ALA A 161 7.07 -4.25 1.71
C ALA A 161 7.80 -3.22 2.58
N ILE A 162 7.84 -3.47 3.90
CA ILE A 162 8.53 -2.67 4.90
C ILE A 162 9.63 -3.52 5.51
N GLY A 163 10.89 -3.04 5.46
CA GLY A 163 12.01 -3.66 6.13
C GLY A 163 12.34 -2.97 7.45
N ILE A 164 12.36 -3.70 8.56
CA ILE A 164 12.66 -3.16 9.90
C ILE A 164 13.92 -3.83 10.44
N ALA A 165 15.00 -3.08 10.53
CA ALA A 165 16.26 -3.53 11.11
C ALA A 165 16.59 -2.80 12.41
N GLY A 166 17.50 -3.34 13.18
CA GLY A 166 18.00 -2.75 14.42
C GLY A 166 18.66 -3.81 15.29
N ASP A 167 19.33 -3.40 16.33
CA ASP A 167 20.06 -4.30 17.22
C ASP A 167 19.11 -5.14 18.10
N SER A 168 19.68 -6.14 18.74
CA SER A 168 18.96 -6.99 19.70
C SER A 168 18.49 -6.16 20.91
N GLY A 169 17.18 -6.10 21.09
CA GLY A 169 16.54 -5.29 22.16
C GLY A 169 16.21 -3.86 21.76
N SER A 170 16.30 -3.49 20.46
CA SER A 170 15.91 -2.16 19.97
C SER A 170 14.40 -1.97 19.76
N GLY A 171 13.55 -2.97 20.02
CA GLY A 171 12.10 -2.86 19.89
C GLY A 171 11.56 -3.21 18.49
N LYS A 172 12.30 -3.95 17.65
CA LYS A 172 11.86 -4.34 16.29
C LYS A 172 10.54 -5.10 16.26
N ASP A 173 10.38 -6.05 17.18
CA ASP A 173 9.17 -6.87 17.24
C ASP A 173 7.98 -6.01 17.67
N THR A 174 8.18 -5.13 18.64
CA THR A 174 7.19 -4.14 19.10
C THR A 174 6.79 -3.22 17.92
N ALA A 175 7.75 -2.69 17.16
CA ALA A 175 7.46 -1.85 16.01
C ALA A 175 6.69 -2.61 14.92
N ALA A 176 7.05 -3.88 14.65
CA ALA A 176 6.32 -4.72 13.72
C ALA A 176 4.88 -4.99 14.18
N GLU A 177 4.66 -5.22 15.47
CA GLU A 177 3.32 -5.39 16.07
C GLU A 177 2.49 -4.10 16.00
N ILE A 178 3.08 -2.95 16.33
CA ILE A 178 2.45 -1.62 16.26
C ILE A 178 1.98 -1.34 14.83
N LEU A 179 2.84 -1.58 13.84
CA LEU A 179 2.50 -1.39 12.42
C LEU A 179 1.48 -2.43 11.92
N SER A 180 1.55 -3.67 12.40
CA SER A 180 0.53 -4.68 12.08
C SER A 180 -0.84 -4.27 12.63
N GLY A 181 -0.88 -3.67 13.82
CA GLY A 181 -2.10 -3.14 14.41
C GLY A 181 -2.76 -2.01 13.60
N LEU A 182 -1.98 -1.24 12.83
CA LEU A 182 -2.50 -0.20 11.94
C LEU A 182 -3.23 -0.80 10.73
N PHE A 183 -2.66 -1.85 10.14
CA PHE A 183 -3.17 -2.42 8.88
C PHE A 183 -4.13 -3.59 9.10
N GLY A 184 -4.19 -4.12 10.32
CA GLY A 184 -4.93 -5.33 10.69
C GLY A 184 -4.18 -6.63 10.32
N ASP A 185 -4.28 -7.61 11.19
CA ASP A 185 -3.51 -8.87 11.10
C ASP A 185 -3.77 -9.66 9.80
N GLN A 186 -4.95 -9.51 9.20
CA GLN A 186 -5.29 -10.21 7.95
C GLN A 186 -4.69 -9.54 6.72
N SER A 187 -4.32 -8.27 6.80
CA SER A 187 -3.73 -7.49 5.71
C SER A 187 -2.21 -7.52 5.74
N VAL A 188 -1.59 -8.07 6.81
CA VAL A 188 -0.14 -8.09 7.01
C VAL A 188 0.42 -9.50 6.91
N SER A 189 1.54 -9.64 6.21
CA SER A 189 2.41 -10.81 6.23
C SER A 189 3.67 -10.45 7.01
N HIS A 190 3.81 -11.00 8.21
CA HIS A 190 5.00 -10.75 9.02
C HIS A 190 6.08 -11.81 8.75
N LEU A 191 7.22 -11.36 8.20
CA LEU A 191 8.40 -12.17 7.91
C LEU A 191 9.48 -11.88 8.96
N SER A 192 9.63 -12.76 9.94
CA SER A 192 10.64 -12.60 10.98
C SER A 192 12.01 -13.12 10.53
N GLY A 193 13.05 -12.29 10.63
CA GLY A 193 14.42 -12.68 10.37
C GLY A 193 14.94 -13.76 11.33
N ASP A 194 14.38 -13.86 12.53
CA ASP A 194 14.74 -14.88 13.51
C ASP A 194 14.34 -16.30 13.05
N SER A 195 13.39 -16.40 12.11
CA SER A 195 13.01 -17.66 11.45
C SER A 195 14.09 -18.28 10.59
N TYR A 196 15.15 -17.54 10.32
CA TYR A 196 16.26 -17.96 9.42
C TYR A 196 17.57 -18.24 10.15
N HIS A 197 17.53 -18.36 11.48
CA HIS A 197 18.69 -18.81 12.24
C HIS A 197 19.12 -20.24 11.84
N LEU A 198 20.39 -20.46 11.57
CA LEU A 198 20.91 -21.76 11.14
C LEU A 198 20.98 -22.81 12.25
N TRP A 199 21.06 -22.36 13.51
CA TRP A 199 21.11 -23.26 14.67
C TRP A 199 20.40 -22.72 15.89
N ASP A 200 19.91 -23.65 16.70
CA ASP A 200 19.27 -23.36 17.97
C ASP A 200 20.25 -22.82 19.00
N ARG A 201 19.77 -22.05 19.96
CA ARG A 201 20.58 -21.39 21.00
C ARG A 201 21.43 -22.35 21.82
N LYS A 202 21.03 -23.60 22.02
CA LYS A 202 21.74 -24.61 22.82
C LYS A 202 22.83 -25.36 22.04
N LYS A 203 23.00 -25.12 20.77
CA LYS A 203 24.02 -25.77 19.94
C LYS A 203 25.42 -25.20 20.22
N PRO A 204 26.49 -26.00 20.13
CA PRO A 204 27.87 -25.54 20.37
C PRO A 204 28.27 -24.32 19.56
N MET A 205 27.84 -24.25 18.29
CA MET A 205 28.13 -23.12 17.39
C MET A 205 27.65 -21.77 17.93
N TRP A 206 26.60 -21.74 18.75
CA TRP A 206 26.13 -20.52 19.38
C TRP A 206 27.20 -19.81 20.25
N LYS A 207 28.10 -20.57 20.83
CA LYS A 207 29.21 -20.02 21.66
C LYS A 207 30.30 -19.40 20.80
N VAL A 208 30.45 -19.87 19.55
CA VAL A 208 31.48 -19.42 18.62
C VAL A 208 31.01 -18.26 17.77
N MET A 209 29.75 -18.33 17.30
CA MET A 209 29.15 -17.37 16.40
C MET A 209 27.71 -17.11 16.79
N THR A 210 27.38 -15.85 17.07
CA THR A 210 26.02 -15.44 17.45
C THR A 210 25.18 -15.07 16.23
N HIS A 211 23.88 -14.99 16.38
CA HIS A 211 22.97 -14.59 15.29
C HIS A 211 23.18 -13.15 14.80
N LEU A 212 23.99 -12.33 15.49
CA LEU A 212 24.40 -11.01 14.97
C LEU A 212 25.35 -11.12 13.80
N ASN A 213 26.04 -12.27 13.68
CA ASN A 213 26.86 -12.52 12.49
C ASN A 213 25.97 -13.01 11.33
N PRO A 214 26.05 -12.40 10.14
CA PRO A 214 25.24 -12.82 9.00
C PRO A 214 25.45 -14.30 8.61
N MET A 215 26.62 -14.86 8.85
CA MET A 215 26.93 -16.28 8.58
C MET A 215 26.19 -17.25 9.51
N ALA A 216 25.56 -16.78 10.57
CA ALA A 216 24.71 -17.57 11.45
C ALA A 216 23.24 -17.62 11.01
N ASN A 217 22.92 -17.03 9.85
CA ASN A 217 21.57 -16.89 9.33
C ASN A 217 21.50 -17.31 7.86
N ASP A 218 20.41 -17.93 7.47
CA ASP A 218 20.11 -18.28 6.06
C ASP A 218 19.51 -17.05 5.34
N LEU A 219 20.38 -16.07 5.04
CA LEU A 219 19.95 -14.81 4.42
C LEU A 219 19.55 -15.00 2.95
N ASP A 220 20.04 -16.03 2.28
CA ASP A 220 19.64 -16.35 0.91
C ASP A 220 18.19 -16.82 0.89
N ARG A 221 17.81 -17.72 1.79
CA ARG A 221 16.40 -18.14 1.94
C ARG A 221 15.51 -16.98 2.38
N PHE A 222 15.96 -16.14 3.30
CA PHE A 222 15.22 -14.95 3.70
C PHE A 222 14.91 -14.03 2.51
N SER A 223 15.92 -13.83 1.63
CA SER A 223 15.75 -13.02 0.42
C SER A 223 14.77 -13.65 -0.56
N GLN A 224 14.89 -14.96 -0.82
CA GLN A 224 13.99 -15.69 -1.71
C GLN A 224 12.54 -15.67 -1.20
N ASP A 225 12.35 -15.81 0.10
CA ASP A 225 11.03 -15.79 0.73
C ASP A 225 10.40 -14.39 0.66
N LEU A 226 11.18 -13.32 0.89
CA LEU A 226 10.72 -11.94 0.70
C LEU A 226 10.30 -11.67 -0.75
N ILE A 227 11.13 -12.10 -1.72
CA ILE A 227 10.84 -11.97 -3.15
C ILE A 227 9.54 -12.70 -3.49
N SER A 228 9.40 -13.93 -3.02
CA SER A 228 8.21 -14.76 -3.26
C SER A 228 6.94 -14.11 -2.71
N LEU A 229 7.00 -13.58 -1.49
CA LEU A 229 5.89 -12.81 -0.91
C LEU A 229 5.59 -11.54 -1.72
N SER A 230 6.62 -10.81 -2.17
CA SER A 230 6.45 -9.61 -2.98
C SER A 230 5.83 -9.90 -4.36
N ASP A 231 6.00 -11.13 -4.86
CA ASP A 231 5.35 -11.65 -6.07
C ASP A 231 3.94 -12.21 -5.80
N GLY A 232 3.41 -12.08 -4.58
CA GLY A 232 2.07 -12.60 -4.23
C GLY A 232 2.01 -14.11 -3.95
N LYS A 233 3.15 -14.78 -3.82
CA LYS A 233 3.23 -16.24 -3.59
C LYS A 233 3.23 -16.54 -2.08
N ALA A 234 2.63 -17.67 -1.70
CA ALA A 234 2.74 -18.19 -0.34
C ALA A 234 4.07 -18.92 -0.14
N ILE A 235 4.63 -18.82 1.07
CA ILE A 235 5.88 -19.45 1.46
C ILE A 235 5.68 -20.39 2.67
N ARG A 236 6.71 -21.17 3.00
CA ARG A 236 6.75 -22.00 4.21
C ARG A 236 7.85 -21.49 5.13
N VAL A 237 7.47 -21.06 6.33
CA VAL A 237 8.37 -20.52 7.35
C VAL A 237 8.26 -21.29 8.66
N ARG A 238 9.32 -21.21 9.47
CA ARG A 238 9.33 -21.67 10.86
C ARG A 238 9.42 -20.44 11.75
N ASP A 239 8.80 -20.47 12.91
CA ASP A 239 9.01 -19.43 13.91
C ASP A 239 10.14 -19.83 14.84
N TYR A 240 10.87 -18.83 15.31
CA TYR A 240 11.85 -19.03 16.37
C TYR A 240 11.21 -18.77 17.73
N ASP A 241 11.12 -19.83 18.55
CA ASP A 241 10.62 -19.70 19.93
C ASP A 241 11.73 -19.19 20.85
N HIS A 242 11.62 -17.95 21.27
CA HIS A 242 12.59 -17.31 22.14
C HIS A 242 12.65 -17.92 23.55
N SER A 243 11.59 -18.57 24.02
CA SER A 243 11.54 -19.21 25.35
C SER A 243 12.38 -20.49 25.38
N THR A 244 12.22 -21.32 24.38
CA THR A 244 12.95 -22.59 24.25
C THR A 244 14.29 -22.46 23.50
N GLY A 245 14.43 -21.40 22.68
CA GLY A 245 15.58 -21.17 21.80
C GLY A 245 15.65 -22.14 20.62
N LYS A 246 14.50 -22.63 20.14
CA LYS A 246 14.37 -23.61 19.07
C LYS A 246 13.46 -23.13 17.94
N MET A 247 13.64 -23.71 16.76
CA MET A 247 12.71 -23.52 15.65
C MET A 247 11.45 -24.37 15.84
N THR A 248 10.27 -23.78 15.48
CA THR A 248 8.98 -24.46 15.47
C THR A 248 8.79 -25.30 14.21
N LYS A 249 7.62 -25.96 14.08
CA LYS A 249 7.21 -26.63 12.84
C LYS A 249 6.93 -25.59 11.74
N GLU A 250 7.09 -26.02 10.50
CA GLU A 250 6.77 -25.17 9.33
C GLU A 250 5.28 -24.84 9.28
N LYS A 251 4.99 -23.58 8.98
CA LYS A 251 3.64 -23.07 8.70
C LYS A 251 3.61 -22.35 7.36
N SER A 252 2.45 -22.28 6.73
CA SER A 252 2.27 -21.49 5.50
C SER A 252 2.06 -20.03 5.86
N LEU A 253 2.82 -19.12 5.23
CA LEU A 253 2.63 -17.70 5.27
C LEU A 253 2.16 -17.24 3.88
N LYS A 254 0.98 -16.63 3.82
CA LYS A 254 0.42 -16.07 2.57
C LYS A 254 0.92 -14.65 2.36
N SER A 255 1.03 -14.25 1.11
CA SER A 255 1.25 -12.84 0.77
C SER A 255 -0.04 -12.05 0.97
N ASN A 256 0.03 -10.97 1.75
CA ASN A 256 -1.05 -10.03 1.99
C ASN A 256 -0.66 -8.65 1.45
N ASP A 257 -1.51 -7.64 1.65
CA ASP A 257 -1.32 -6.30 1.08
C ASP A 257 -0.05 -5.60 1.61
N PHE A 258 0.32 -5.88 2.87
CA PHE A 258 1.55 -5.40 3.50
C PHE A 258 2.45 -6.57 3.88
N ILE A 259 3.74 -6.43 3.62
CA ILE A 259 4.78 -7.34 4.11
C ILE A 259 5.64 -6.56 5.09
N ILE A 260 5.70 -7.00 6.34
CA ILE A 260 6.61 -6.46 7.36
C ILE A 260 7.71 -7.49 7.59
N ALA A 261 8.91 -7.20 7.07
CA ALA A 261 10.08 -8.01 7.28
C ALA A 261 10.92 -7.39 8.40
N SER A 262 10.98 -8.02 9.56
CA SER A 262 11.73 -7.55 10.73
C SER A 262 12.85 -8.49 11.11
N GLY A 263 14.01 -7.97 11.49
CA GLY A 263 15.10 -8.82 11.93
C GLY A 263 16.44 -8.11 12.11
N LEU A 264 17.42 -8.83 12.61
CA LEU A 264 18.79 -8.34 12.77
C LEU A 264 19.43 -7.95 11.44
N HIS A 265 19.12 -8.69 10.38
CA HIS A 265 19.71 -8.52 9.04
C HIS A 265 18.66 -8.14 7.98
N ALA A 266 17.53 -7.58 8.39
CA ALA A 266 16.41 -7.31 7.47
C ALA A 266 16.79 -6.39 6.29
N ILE A 267 17.77 -5.47 6.46
CA ILE A 267 18.22 -4.52 5.45
C ILE A 267 19.67 -4.80 5.02
N TYR A 268 20.29 -5.87 5.51
CA TYR A 268 21.72 -6.14 5.34
C TYR A 268 22.10 -6.36 3.89
N LEU A 269 21.43 -7.27 3.18
CA LEU A 269 21.75 -7.59 1.79
C LEU A 269 21.21 -6.53 0.82
N PRO A 270 22.00 -6.12 -0.20
CA PRO A 270 21.54 -5.18 -1.22
C PRO A 270 20.26 -5.63 -1.93
N ILE A 271 20.13 -6.91 -2.26
CA ILE A 271 18.96 -7.48 -2.91
C ILE A 271 17.66 -7.24 -2.11
N LEU A 272 17.70 -7.33 -0.79
CA LEU A 272 16.56 -7.07 0.07
C LEU A 272 16.07 -5.63 -0.06
N ARG A 273 16.99 -4.67 -0.14
CA ARG A 273 16.71 -3.23 -0.21
C ARG A 273 15.93 -2.85 -1.47
N GLU A 274 16.12 -3.58 -2.58
CA GLU A 274 15.42 -3.35 -3.85
C GLU A 274 13.93 -3.72 -3.78
N TYR A 275 13.58 -4.64 -2.89
CA TYR A 275 12.21 -5.13 -2.73
C TYR A 275 11.41 -4.34 -1.69
N TYR A 276 12.06 -3.61 -0.80
CA TYR A 276 11.36 -2.76 0.17
C TYR A 276 10.86 -1.47 -0.45
N ASN A 277 9.68 -1.05 -0.04
CA ASN A 277 9.12 0.25 -0.35
C ASN A 277 9.46 1.29 0.72
N LEU A 278 9.75 0.80 1.93
CA LEU A 278 10.17 1.59 3.07
C LEU A 278 11.15 0.76 3.91
N THR A 279 12.26 1.37 4.28
CA THR A 279 13.24 0.78 5.18
C THR A 279 13.34 1.59 6.46
N ILE A 280 13.24 0.91 7.59
CA ILE A 280 13.25 1.51 8.93
C ILE A 280 14.39 0.90 9.74
N TYR A 281 15.22 1.75 10.33
CA TYR A 281 16.21 1.31 11.30
C TYR A 281 15.83 1.81 12.69
N LEU A 282 15.72 0.89 13.65
CA LEU A 282 15.47 1.21 15.03
C LEU A 282 16.79 1.28 15.80
N ASN A 283 17.15 2.49 16.15
CA ASN A 283 18.27 2.78 17.02
C ASN A 283 17.75 3.05 18.42
N MET A 284 18.51 2.65 19.42
CA MET A 284 18.21 2.94 20.81
C MET A 284 19.52 3.32 21.49
N ASP A 285 19.48 4.32 22.35
CA ASP A 285 20.61 4.65 23.20
C ASP A 285 21.15 3.40 23.88
N GLU A 286 22.48 3.24 23.92
CA GLU A 286 23.10 1.99 24.37
C GLU A 286 22.78 1.67 25.83
N GLU A 287 22.75 2.67 26.72
CA GLU A 287 22.41 2.47 28.12
C GLU A 287 20.95 2.10 28.29
N LEU A 288 20.05 2.76 27.52
CA LEU A 288 18.63 2.45 27.48
C LEU A 288 18.38 1.03 26.93
N ARG A 289 19.07 0.64 25.87
CA ARG A 289 19.00 -0.68 25.28
C ARG A 289 19.45 -1.78 26.23
N GLN A 290 20.56 -1.55 26.93
CA GLN A 290 21.05 -2.46 27.97
C GLN A 290 20.07 -2.58 29.11
N PHE A 291 19.50 -1.47 29.56
CA PHE A 291 18.49 -1.44 30.61
C PHE A 291 17.28 -2.30 30.29
N TYR A 292 16.66 -2.09 29.10
CA TYR A 292 15.51 -2.89 28.67
C TYR A 292 15.88 -4.36 28.44
N LYS A 293 17.02 -4.63 27.84
CA LYS A 293 17.47 -6.00 27.58
C LYS A 293 17.74 -6.77 28.86
N ILE A 294 18.39 -6.16 29.84
CA ILE A 294 18.62 -6.78 31.15
C ILE A 294 17.29 -7.06 31.84
N GLN A 295 16.36 -6.11 31.83
CA GLN A 295 15.04 -6.32 32.43
C GLN A 295 14.28 -7.47 31.77
N ARG A 296 14.19 -7.48 30.46
CA ARG A 296 13.50 -8.52 29.68
C ARG A 296 14.16 -9.89 29.91
N ASP A 297 15.46 -9.98 29.74
CA ASP A 297 16.15 -11.27 29.76
C ASP A 297 16.23 -11.85 31.19
N THR A 298 16.18 -10.99 32.23
CA THR A 298 16.11 -11.45 33.65
C THR A 298 14.70 -11.81 34.06
N LYS A 299 13.68 -10.99 33.75
CA LYS A 299 12.29 -11.23 34.17
C LYS A 299 11.60 -12.31 33.33
N ASP A 300 11.72 -12.25 32.00
CA ASP A 300 10.94 -13.09 31.12
C ASP A 300 11.68 -14.37 30.67
N ARG A 301 13.02 -14.36 30.73
CA ARG A 301 13.86 -15.47 30.27
C ARG A 301 14.68 -16.14 31.35
N GLY A 302 14.68 -15.62 32.55
CA GLY A 302 15.34 -16.22 33.71
C GLY A 302 16.88 -16.21 33.68
N HIS A 303 17.50 -15.33 32.90
CA HIS A 303 18.96 -15.19 32.81
C HIS A 303 19.49 -14.34 33.97
N SER A 304 20.75 -14.57 34.40
CA SER A 304 21.39 -13.68 35.40
C SER A 304 21.81 -12.36 34.72
N SER A 305 21.74 -11.23 35.43
CA SER A 305 22.16 -9.92 34.92
C SER A 305 23.61 -9.95 34.41
N LYS A 306 24.49 -10.65 35.13
CA LYS A 306 25.92 -10.78 34.76
C LYS A 306 26.10 -11.51 33.42
N ASP A 307 25.31 -12.56 33.17
CA ASP A 307 25.39 -13.30 31.91
C ASP A 307 24.89 -12.46 30.74
N VAL A 308 23.85 -11.65 30.99
CA VAL A 308 23.32 -10.72 29.98
C VAL A 308 24.34 -9.63 29.64
N GLU A 309 24.94 -8.99 30.65
CA GLU A 309 26.00 -7.96 30.46
C GLU A 309 27.19 -8.53 29.69
N LYS A 310 27.71 -9.71 30.09
CA LYS A 310 28.79 -10.38 29.36
C LYS A 310 28.42 -10.73 27.92
N SER A 311 27.17 -11.12 27.69
CA SER A 311 26.65 -11.40 26.36
C SER A 311 26.57 -10.14 25.50
N ILE A 312 26.27 -8.99 26.08
CA ILE A 312 26.24 -7.70 25.36
C ILE A 312 27.65 -7.32 24.93
N GLU A 313 28.61 -7.38 25.84
CA GLU A 313 30.01 -7.04 25.57
C GLU A 313 30.61 -7.90 24.44
N ASN A 314 30.43 -9.23 24.52
CA ASN A 314 30.94 -10.16 23.52
C ASN A 314 30.34 -9.97 22.10
N ARG A 315 29.20 -9.30 21.99
CA ARG A 315 28.48 -9.09 20.71
C ARG A 315 28.69 -7.71 20.11
N LYS A 316 29.35 -6.82 20.84
CA LYS A 316 29.51 -5.42 20.44
C LYS A 316 30.15 -5.28 19.05
N ILE A 317 31.21 -6.02 18.77
CA ILE A 317 31.92 -5.99 17.49
C ILE A 317 31.02 -6.41 16.32
N ASP A 318 30.28 -7.51 16.49
CA ASP A 318 29.35 -7.99 15.45
C ASP A 318 28.18 -7.02 15.26
N SER A 319 27.69 -6.40 16.35
CA SER A 319 26.65 -5.37 16.29
C SER A 319 27.11 -4.17 15.49
N GLU A 320 28.24 -3.59 15.81
CA GLU A 320 28.80 -2.42 15.11
C GLU A 320 29.04 -2.72 13.61
N ARG A 321 29.60 -3.89 13.31
CA ARG A 321 30.00 -4.26 11.96
C ARG A 321 28.82 -4.61 11.05
N TYR A 322 27.83 -5.37 11.55
CA TYR A 322 26.82 -5.99 10.69
C TYR A 322 25.40 -5.42 10.91
N ILE A 323 25.12 -4.92 12.12
CA ILE A 323 23.77 -4.44 12.43
C ILE A 323 23.68 -2.92 12.30
N GLN A 324 24.57 -2.18 12.97
CA GLN A 324 24.50 -0.71 13.01
C GLN A 324 24.75 -0.08 11.63
N SER A 325 25.61 -0.72 10.82
CA SER A 325 25.87 -0.29 9.43
C SER A 325 24.62 -0.23 8.55
N GLN A 326 23.57 -0.98 8.89
CA GLN A 326 22.31 -0.98 8.12
C GLN A 326 21.56 0.36 8.21
N SER A 327 21.81 1.17 9.24
CA SER A 327 21.25 2.52 9.39
C SER A 327 21.57 3.44 8.19
N GLU A 328 22.73 3.24 7.56
CA GLU A 328 23.13 4.02 6.38
C GLU A 328 22.23 3.81 5.17
N PHE A 329 21.55 2.66 5.10
CA PHE A 329 20.70 2.25 4.00
C PHE A 329 19.21 2.44 4.27
N SER A 330 18.85 2.93 5.45
CA SER A 330 17.45 3.08 5.88
C SER A 330 16.87 4.42 5.49
N ASP A 331 15.61 4.44 5.07
CA ASP A 331 14.88 5.68 4.73
C ASP A 331 14.56 6.48 5.98
N LEU A 332 14.16 5.77 7.05
CA LEU A 332 13.85 6.32 8.36
C LEU A 332 14.73 5.68 9.44
N ILE A 333 15.27 6.51 10.32
CA ILE A 333 15.96 6.05 11.53
C ILE A 333 15.22 6.63 12.73
N PHE A 334 14.66 5.76 13.57
CA PHE A 334 14.08 6.14 14.84
C PHE A 334 15.09 5.86 15.96
N SER A 335 15.45 6.88 16.71
CA SER A 335 16.38 6.76 17.84
C SER A 335 15.70 7.18 19.12
N LEU A 336 15.57 6.26 20.06
CA LEU A 336 15.04 6.54 21.40
C LEU A 336 16.18 6.86 22.36
N LYS A 337 16.09 7.98 23.05
CA LYS A 337 17.05 8.41 24.06
C LYS A 337 16.35 8.75 25.38
N PRO A 338 16.96 8.47 26.53
CA PRO A 338 16.43 8.93 27.82
C PRO A 338 16.65 10.45 27.95
N VAL A 339 15.66 11.16 28.47
CA VAL A 339 15.79 12.60 28.77
C VAL A 339 16.60 12.82 30.05
N ASN A 340 16.51 11.90 31.01
CA ASN A 340 17.20 11.94 32.27
C ASN A 340 18.14 10.75 32.43
N ASP A 341 19.16 10.87 33.31
CA ASP A 341 20.08 9.79 33.60
C ASP A 341 19.36 8.53 34.10
N LEU A 342 19.74 7.39 33.54
CA LEU A 342 19.14 6.09 33.89
C LEU A 342 19.58 5.60 35.24
N ASN A 343 18.74 5.78 36.26
CA ASN A 343 18.93 5.13 37.54
C ASN A 343 18.45 3.68 37.46
N LYS A 344 19.28 2.69 37.85
CA LYS A 344 18.98 1.25 37.85
C LYS A 344 17.70 0.84 38.63
N LYS A 345 17.12 1.76 39.42
CA LYS A 345 15.90 1.54 40.23
C LYS A 345 14.64 2.14 39.62
N LEU A 346 14.73 2.82 38.43
CA LEU A 346 13.57 3.42 37.78
C LEU A 346 12.67 2.35 37.17
N ASN A 347 11.35 2.57 37.31
CA ASN A 347 10.38 1.74 36.59
C ASN A 347 10.41 2.15 35.12
N PRO A 348 10.44 1.21 34.13
CA PRO A 348 10.40 1.54 32.70
C PRO A 348 9.27 2.46 32.27
N LYS A 349 8.14 2.42 33.01
CA LYS A 349 6.96 3.24 32.72
C LYS A 349 7.14 4.73 33.09
N ASP A 350 8.10 5.03 33.96
CA ASP A 350 8.35 6.39 34.44
C ASP A 350 9.49 7.09 33.69
N LEU A 351 10.07 6.42 32.68
CA LEU A 351 11.14 6.95 31.87
C LEU A 351 10.57 7.97 30.83
N LYS A 352 11.04 9.20 30.95
CA LYS A 352 10.82 10.20 29.89
C LYS A 352 11.80 9.94 28.75
N LEU A 353 11.26 9.72 27.57
CA LEU A 353 12.02 9.41 26.35
C LEU A 353 11.91 10.55 25.36
N ARG A 354 13.00 10.83 24.68
CA ARG A 354 13.07 11.68 23.47
C ARG A 354 13.11 10.77 22.25
N LEU A 355 12.31 11.10 21.25
CA LEU A 355 12.36 10.45 19.96
C LEU A 355 13.10 11.32 18.96
N GLU A 356 14.18 10.81 18.42
CA GLU A 356 14.88 11.42 17.29
C GLU A 356 14.54 10.66 16.01
N ILE A 357 14.10 11.38 14.98
CA ILE A 357 13.74 10.78 13.68
C ILE A 357 14.65 11.37 12.61
N THR A 358 15.44 10.53 11.94
CA THR A 358 16.25 10.97 10.81
C THR A 358 15.63 10.50 9.50
N PHE A 359 15.34 11.44 8.62
CA PHE A 359 14.87 11.25 7.26
C PHE A 359 16.04 11.32 6.30
N LYS A 360 16.35 10.21 5.61
CA LYS A 360 17.50 10.13 4.72
C LYS A 360 17.37 11.06 3.51
N ASN A 361 16.18 11.13 2.93
CA ASN A 361 15.88 11.88 1.71
C ASN A 361 15.19 13.22 1.99
N GLY A 362 15.37 13.79 3.20
CA GLY A 362 14.71 15.01 3.64
C GLY A 362 13.25 14.81 4.03
N LEU A 363 12.64 15.87 4.53
CA LEU A 363 11.23 15.91 4.88
C LEU A 363 10.44 16.43 3.68
N TYR A 364 9.53 15.59 3.15
CA TYR A 364 8.76 15.96 1.95
C TYR A 364 7.55 16.84 2.27
N ASP A 365 7.05 16.77 3.50
CA ASP A 365 5.89 17.53 3.93
C ASP A 365 6.16 18.21 5.28
N TYR A 366 6.41 19.49 5.24
CA TYR A 366 6.58 20.32 6.44
C TYR A 366 5.29 20.44 7.29
N ASN A 367 4.14 20.01 6.75
CA ASN A 367 2.91 19.96 7.52
C ASN A 367 2.99 18.92 8.66
N LEU A 368 3.82 17.87 8.50
CA LEU A 368 4.07 16.92 9.59
C LEU A 368 4.56 17.65 10.86
N VAL A 369 5.54 18.54 10.75
CA VAL A 369 6.06 19.29 11.91
C VAL A 369 4.99 20.17 12.53
N LYS A 370 4.20 20.87 11.70
CA LYS A 370 3.11 21.73 12.18
C LYS A 370 2.04 20.94 12.94
N ILE A 371 1.74 19.74 12.47
CA ILE A 371 0.73 18.87 13.09
C ILE A 371 1.26 18.23 14.37
N LEU A 372 2.52 17.79 14.41
CA LEU A 372 3.16 17.32 15.64
C LEU A 372 3.10 18.38 16.73
N ILE A 373 3.34 19.65 16.40
CA ILE A 373 3.27 20.76 17.37
C ILE A 373 1.81 21.14 17.67
N GLY A 374 1.01 21.39 16.63
CA GLY A 374 -0.31 22.02 16.78
C GLY A 374 -1.44 21.08 17.17
N VAL A 375 -1.37 19.80 16.80
CA VAL A 375 -2.39 18.78 17.10
C VAL A 375 -1.92 17.86 18.22
N CYS A 376 -0.71 17.32 18.08
CA CYS A 376 -0.18 16.38 19.09
C CYS A 376 0.43 17.05 20.33
N GLY A 377 0.57 18.39 20.33
CA GLY A 377 1.10 19.14 21.49
C GLY A 377 2.55 18.83 21.83
N LEU A 378 3.33 18.36 20.87
CA LEU A 378 4.72 17.94 21.07
C LEU A 378 5.68 19.11 20.86
N ASP A 379 6.80 19.08 21.57
CA ASP A 379 7.94 19.97 21.33
C ASP A 379 8.82 19.35 20.26
N VAL A 380 9.03 20.08 19.15
CA VAL A 380 9.71 19.55 17.95
C VAL A 380 10.78 20.52 17.49
N ASP A 381 12.03 20.11 17.61
CA ASP A 381 13.17 20.78 16.99
C ASP A 381 13.58 20.09 15.69
N MET A 382 14.03 20.89 14.71
CA MET A 382 14.46 20.40 13.42
C MET A 382 15.90 20.77 13.12
N GLU A 383 16.73 19.78 12.89
CA GLU A 383 18.12 19.91 12.51
C GLU A 383 18.35 19.45 11.06
N THR A 384 19.11 20.23 10.30
CA THR A 384 19.57 19.81 8.97
C THR A 384 20.98 19.26 9.07
N ILE A 385 21.15 17.97 8.77
CA ILE A 385 22.47 17.32 8.76
C ILE A 385 23.03 17.45 7.34
N LYS A 386 24.06 18.29 7.17
CA LYS A 386 24.79 18.41 5.92
C LYS A 386 25.70 17.19 5.73
N GLY A 387 25.38 16.34 4.77
CA GLY A 387 26.17 15.14 4.46
C GLY A 387 26.03 14.78 2.98
N GLY A 388 27.02 15.14 2.15
CA GLY A 388 27.05 14.72 0.76
C GLY A 388 26.00 15.36 -0.15
N LYS A 389 25.53 14.59 -1.14
CA LYS A 389 24.52 15.05 -2.11
C LYS A 389 23.10 15.16 -1.56
N ASP A 390 22.79 14.48 -0.44
CA ASP A 390 21.45 14.40 0.13
C ASP A 390 21.39 15.15 1.46
N GLN A 391 20.45 16.09 1.59
CA GLN A 391 20.15 16.75 2.85
C GLN A 391 19.34 15.81 3.74
N LYS A 392 19.97 15.29 4.81
CA LYS A 392 19.24 14.57 5.85
C LYS A 392 18.60 15.55 6.81
N ILE A 393 17.36 15.32 7.16
CA ILE A 393 16.65 16.09 8.18
C ILE A 393 16.47 15.23 9.42
N LYS A 394 16.73 15.81 10.57
CA LYS A 394 16.53 15.19 11.87
C LYS A 394 15.50 15.97 12.66
N LEU A 395 14.48 15.30 13.14
CA LEU A 395 13.51 15.84 14.10
C LEU A 395 13.86 15.34 15.49
N LEU A 396 13.84 16.23 16.46
CA LEU A 396 13.98 15.93 17.88
C LEU A 396 12.61 16.19 18.49
N ILE A 397 12.00 15.16 19.09
CA ILE A 397 10.62 15.20 19.53
C ILE A 397 10.57 14.86 21.02
N ASP A 398 10.09 15.80 21.82
CA ASP A 398 9.84 15.66 23.25
C ASP A 398 8.37 15.85 23.55
N GLY A 399 7.91 15.24 24.64
CA GLY A 399 6.52 15.34 25.10
C GLY A 399 5.79 14.01 25.07
N ASP A 400 4.51 14.08 25.29
CA ASP A 400 3.58 12.94 25.23
C ASP A 400 2.34 13.35 24.44
N THR A 401 1.68 12.38 23.82
CA THR A 401 0.49 12.61 22.98
C THR A 401 -0.48 11.46 23.15
N ASP A 402 -1.75 11.75 23.06
CA ASP A 402 -2.79 10.74 23.16
C ASP A 402 -3.08 10.10 21.79
N LYS A 403 -3.64 8.89 21.81
CA LYS A 403 -3.96 8.15 20.57
C LYS A 403 -5.02 8.87 19.71
N GLU A 404 -5.92 9.62 20.34
CA GLU A 404 -6.95 10.42 19.70
C GLU A 404 -6.32 11.55 18.85
N ASP A 405 -5.29 12.21 19.36
CA ASP A 405 -4.55 13.25 18.66
C ASP A 405 -3.75 12.69 17.49
N ILE A 406 -3.20 11.47 17.64
CA ILE A 406 -2.52 10.75 16.55
C ILE A 406 -3.53 10.42 15.43
N GLU A 407 -4.72 9.92 15.76
CA GLU A 407 -5.78 9.63 14.78
C GLU A 407 -6.19 10.87 14.00
N ILE A 408 -6.39 11.99 14.69
CA ILE A 408 -6.71 13.28 14.06
C ILE A 408 -5.55 13.71 13.14
N ALA A 409 -4.32 13.62 13.63
CA ALA A 409 -3.12 14.00 12.87
C ALA A 409 -2.96 13.20 11.57
N VAL A 410 -3.16 11.86 11.63
CA VAL A 410 -3.12 11.00 10.44
C VAL A 410 -4.27 11.33 9.48
N SER A 411 -5.47 11.56 9.98
CA SER A 411 -6.63 11.94 9.16
C SER A 411 -6.40 13.25 8.40
N MET A 412 -5.66 14.19 8.99
CA MET A 412 -5.30 15.45 8.34
C MET A 412 -4.18 15.30 7.31
N LEU A 413 -3.16 14.47 7.59
CA LEU A 413 -2.00 14.29 6.71
C LEU A 413 -2.22 13.27 5.60
N CYS A 414 -2.99 12.23 5.87
CA CYS A 414 -3.12 11.06 5.03
C CYS A 414 -4.58 10.61 4.88
N PRO A 415 -5.53 11.50 4.51
CA PRO A 415 -6.94 11.15 4.43
C PRO A 415 -7.19 9.98 3.48
N GLU A 416 -6.44 9.92 2.38
CA GLU A 416 -6.56 8.88 1.36
C GLU A 416 -6.19 7.49 1.91
N ILE A 417 -5.19 7.37 2.78
CA ILE A 417 -4.81 6.08 3.37
C ILE A 417 -5.87 5.60 4.36
N MET A 418 -6.51 6.50 5.08
CA MET A 418 -7.55 6.12 6.05
C MET A 418 -8.73 5.41 5.39
N GLU A 419 -9.01 5.70 4.11
CA GLU A 419 -10.02 4.99 3.32
C GLU A 419 -9.60 3.56 2.94
N PHE A 420 -8.30 3.26 2.99
CA PHE A 420 -7.79 1.93 2.65
C PHE A 420 -7.82 0.93 3.78
N LEU A 421 -7.82 1.39 5.00
CA LEU A 421 -7.67 0.52 6.15
C LEU A 421 -8.98 -0.25 6.38
N ASP A 422 -8.92 -1.57 6.30
CA ASP A 422 -10.08 -2.47 6.49
C ASP A 422 -10.61 -2.51 7.90
N VAL A 423 -9.78 -2.10 8.83
CA VAL A 423 -10.05 -2.14 10.27
C VAL A 423 -9.82 -0.75 10.81
N ASN A 424 -10.50 -0.41 11.88
CA ASN A 424 -10.14 0.77 12.64
C ASN A 424 -8.71 0.57 13.16
N PRO A 425 -7.75 1.41 12.74
CA PRO A 425 -6.37 1.28 13.16
C PRO A 425 -6.25 1.31 14.68
N LYS A 426 -5.38 0.48 15.23
CA LYS A 426 -5.05 0.56 16.65
C LYS A 426 -3.97 1.62 16.83
N TRP A 427 -4.39 2.81 17.23
CA TRP A 427 -3.48 3.90 17.54
C TRP A 427 -2.90 3.72 18.97
N ASP A 428 -1.61 3.97 19.11
CA ASP A 428 -0.92 4.03 20.38
C ASP A 428 -0.71 5.48 20.83
N SER A 429 -0.55 5.68 22.13
CA SER A 429 -0.15 6.96 22.72
C SER A 429 1.36 7.11 22.75
N GLY A 430 1.84 8.33 22.98
CA GLY A 430 3.25 8.65 23.18
C GLY A 430 4.10 8.40 21.94
N MET A 431 5.36 8.02 22.17
CA MET A 431 6.34 7.86 21.08
C MET A 431 5.98 6.76 20.08
N ASN A 432 5.23 5.74 20.51
CA ASN A 432 4.71 4.71 19.58
C ASN A 432 3.71 5.30 18.59
N GLY A 433 2.80 6.14 19.06
CA GLY A 433 1.85 6.85 18.22
C GLY A 433 2.55 7.79 17.22
N VAL A 434 3.60 8.48 17.66
CA VAL A 434 4.42 9.32 16.77
C VAL A 434 5.11 8.48 15.68
N ILE A 435 5.64 7.31 16.03
CA ILE A 435 6.21 6.37 15.05
C ILE A 435 5.14 5.94 14.03
N GLN A 436 3.93 5.62 14.49
CA GLN A 436 2.80 5.26 13.61
C GLN A 436 2.47 6.41 12.65
N LEU A 437 2.33 7.64 13.14
CA LEU A 437 2.04 8.83 12.34
C LEU A 437 3.10 9.06 11.25
N VAL A 438 4.38 9.01 11.61
CA VAL A 438 5.49 9.22 10.67
C VAL A 438 5.56 8.13 9.62
N VAL A 439 5.40 6.87 10.01
CA VAL A 439 5.39 5.74 9.07
C VAL A 439 4.21 5.85 8.11
N MET A 440 3.00 6.19 8.60
CA MET A 440 1.82 6.37 7.76
C MET A 440 2.01 7.51 6.74
N THR A 441 2.56 8.64 7.18
CA THR A 441 2.89 9.76 6.29
C THR A 441 3.88 9.34 5.21
N HIS A 442 4.88 8.53 5.57
CA HIS A 442 5.89 8.05 4.63
C HIS A 442 5.34 7.02 3.64
N ILE A 443 4.47 6.12 4.10
CA ILE A 443 3.74 5.18 3.23
C ILE A 443 2.88 5.94 2.22
N ASN A 444 2.11 6.95 2.67
CA ASN A 444 1.31 7.79 1.80
C ASN A 444 2.15 8.44 0.68
N GLN A 445 3.32 8.96 1.04
CA GLN A 445 4.24 9.55 0.08
C GLN A 445 4.85 8.51 -0.87
N ALA A 446 5.25 7.35 -0.36
CA ALA A 446 5.82 6.28 -1.17
C ALA A 446 4.78 5.71 -2.16
N LEU A 447 3.53 5.60 -1.75
CA LEU A 447 2.42 5.25 -2.64
C LEU A 447 2.25 6.33 -3.72
N LYS A 448 2.18 7.60 -3.38
CA LYS A 448 2.07 8.71 -4.36
C LYS A 448 3.23 8.73 -5.36
N ARG A 449 4.45 8.42 -4.95
CA ARG A 449 5.63 8.34 -5.86
C ARG A 449 5.61 7.16 -6.82
N ARG A 450 5.04 6.03 -6.44
CA ARG A 450 4.82 4.92 -7.36
C ARG A 450 3.96 5.34 -8.55
N PHE A 451 3.19 6.42 -8.43
CA PHE A 451 2.27 6.92 -9.44
C PHE A 451 2.93 7.83 -10.47
N LEU A 452 4.08 8.40 -10.13
CA LEU A 452 4.80 9.34 -11.00
C LEU A 452 5.89 8.66 -11.84
N LYS A 453 6.14 7.36 -11.62
CA LYS A 453 7.00 6.51 -12.45
C LYS A 453 6.16 5.55 -13.29
#